data_f08552d612e23806552fc252333deedf
#
_entry.id   f08552d612e23806552fc252333deedf
#
_cell.length_a   1.000
_cell.length_b   1.000
_cell.length_c   1.000
_cell.angle_alpha   90.00
_cell.angle_beta   90.00
_cell.angle_gamma   90.00
#
_symmetry.space_group_name_H-M   'P 1'
#
loop_
_entity.id
_entity.type
_entity.pdbx_description
1 polymer ?
#
loop_
_entity_poly.entity_id
_entity_poly.type
_entity_poly.pdbx_seq_one_letter_code
_entity_poly.pdbx_strand_id
1 'polypeptide(L)'
;MINVNTDLSPEALLPKLDQFFSMAGDKIRLLDSEWDSAQGSPVVTINGHYAARGWTEWTQGFQFGCALLQFDATGDEEFLDLGRQRTIDLMPPHLTHTGVHDHGFNTVSTYGNLLRLINEGRINATEWEKRYYELAIKVSGAVQASRWTDLPDDLGYVYSFNGPHSLFSDTIRSMRSLVWSHALGHVLKGEHDAVHNLLGRALQHAETTARFNVYFADGRDSYDEYGRVAHESIFNLNDGSYRCPSSQQGYSAFTTWTRGQAWILCGYSEQLEFLGAVPASEFEGLDNSSFHDKATVLNRLKEVAVATAEHYIRETPVDGIPYWDTGAPGLAELGDYRDRGAEPHNAHEPVDSSAAAI
;
A
#
# COMPACT_ATOMS: atom_id res chain seq x y z
N MET A 1 19.06 4.60 -15.13
CA MET A 1 17.86 3.83 -15.56
C MET A 1 18.05 2.36 -15.19
N ILE A 2 17.08 1.74 -14.55
CA ILE A 2 17.15 0.32 -14.16
C ILE A 2 17.52 -0.56 -15.34
N ASN A 3 18.47 -1.48 -15.13
CA ASN A 3 18.81 -2.49 -16.12
C ASN A 3 17.92 -3.73 -15.91
N VAL A 4 16.86 -3.83 -16.71
CA VAL A 4 15.89 -4.93 -16.61
C VAL A 4 16.51 -6.21 -17.15
N ASN A 5 16.69 -7.21 -16.28
CA ASN A 5 17.13 -8.54 -16.69
C ASN A 5 15.97 -9.38 -17.21
N THR A 6 15.84 -9.48 -18.52
CA THR A 6 14.77 -10.26 -19.19
C THR A 6 14.99 -11.78 -19.15
N ASP A 7 16.19 -12.23 -18.78
CA ASP A 7 16.53 -13.66 -18.73
C ASP A 7 16.30 -14.27 -17.34
N LEU A 8 15.81 -13.47 -16.40
CA LEU A 8 15.53 -13.92 -15.04
C LEU A 8 14.28 -14.83 -15.03
N SER A 9 14.44 -16.03 -14.48
CA SER A 9 13.32 -16.96 -14.28
C SER A 9 13.04 -17.18 -12.79
N PRO A 10 11.83 -17.63 -12.43
CA PRO A 10 11.51 -17.99 -11.03
C PRO A 10 12.51 -19.01 -10.45
N GLU A 11 12.93 -20.00 -11.23
CA GLU A 11 13.85 -21.05 -10.82
C GLU A 11 15.25 -20.47 -10.51
N ALA A 12 15.69 -19.46 -11.26
CA ALA A 12 16.96 -18.79 -11.02
C ALA A 12 16.96 -17.97 -9.72
N LEU A 13 15.77 -17.61 -9.21
CA LEU A 13 15.61 -16.90 -7.94
C LEU A 13 15.60 -17.81 -6.71
N LEU A 14 15.27 -19.11 -6.84
CA LEU A 14 15.11 -20.02 -5.71
C LEU A 14 16.27 -19.97 -4.71
N PRO A 15 17.55 -20.05 -5.10
CA PRO A 15 18.64 -20.01 -4.13
C PRO A 15 18.71 -18.69 -3.33
N LYS A 16 18.31 -17.57 -3.97
CA LYS A 16 18.27 -16.26 -3.30
C LYS A 16 17.08 -16.17 -2.35
N LEU A 17 15.93 -16.74 -2.73
CA LEU A 17 14.76 -16.82 -1.89
C LEU A 17 15.02 -17.70 -0.66
N ASP A 18 15.66 -18.86 -0.82
CA ASP A 18 16.05 -19.73 0.30
C ASP A 18 16.96 -18.98 1.29
N GLN A 19 17.97 -18.26 0.79
CA GLN A 19 18.81 -17.43 1.62
C GLN A 19 18.03 -16.32 2.32
N PHE A 20 17.14 -15.63 1.59
CA PHE A 20 16.30 -14.55 2.11
C PHE A 20 15.42 -15.06 3.25
N PHE A 21 14.68 -16.16 3.06
CA PHE A 21 13.79 -16.68 4.09
C PHE A 21 14.56 -17.27 5.29
N SER A 22 15.74 -17.83 5.08
CA SER A 22 16.61 -18.22 6.20
C SER A 22 16.99 -17.02 7.07
N MET A 23 17.47 -15.94 6.45
CA MET A 23 17.82 -14.69 7.16
C MET A 23 16.60 -14.01 7.78
N ALA A 24 15.46 -13.99 7.09
CA ALA A 24 14.21 -13.40 7.57
C ALA A 24 13.70 -14.14 8.81
N GLY A 25 13.72 -15.46 8.81
CA GLY A 25 13.35 -16.28 9.98
C GLY A 25 14.16 -15.94 11.22
N ASP A 26 15.47 -15.84 11.08
CA ASP A 26 16.35 -15.44 12.20
C ASP A 26 16.03 -14.03 12.71
N LYS A 27 15.76 -13.10 11.79
CA LYS A 27 15.39 -11.72 12.15
C LYS A 27 14.04 -11.63 12.85
N ILE A 28 13.05 -12.41 12.41
CA ILE A 28 11.71 -12.45 13.03
C ILE A 28 11.82 -12.99 14.47
N ARG A 29 12.57 -14.08 14.68
CA ARG A 29 12.80 -14.65 16.02
C ARG A 29 13.51 -13.65 16.94
N LEU A 30 14.57 -13.04 16.45
CA LEU A 30 15.33 -12.04 17.21
C LEU A 30 14.43 -10.86 17.61
N LEU A 31 13.67 -10.32 16.65
CA LEU A 31 12.78 -9.21 16.91
C LEU A 31 11.69 -9.57 17.94
N ASP A 32 11.06 -10.73 17.81
CA ASP A 32 10.02 -11.15 18.77
C ASP A 32 10.57 -11.39 20.18
N SER A 33 11.81 -11.86 20.29
CA SER A 33 12.47 -12.12 21.59
C SER A 33 12.95 -10.84 22.29
N GLU A 34 13.32 -9.81 21.57
CA GLU A 34 13.93 -8.59 22.11
C GLU A 34 12.98 -7.39 22.18
N TRP A 35 11.89 -7.40 21.37
CA TRP A 35 10.98 -6.26 21.26
C TRP A 35 9.75 -6.39 22.16
N ASP A 36 9.59 -5.44 23.06
CA ASP A 36 8.37 -5.30 23.84
C ASP A 36 7.33 -4.52 23.04
N SER A 37 6.24 -5.18 22.63
CA SER A 37 5.14 -4.60 21.87
C SER A 37 4.43 -3.45 22.58
N ALA A 38 4.57 -3.31 23.89
CA ALA A 38 4.06 -2.15 24.64
C ALA A 38 4.77 -0.84 24.27
N GLN A 39 5.94 -0.91 23.64
CA GLN A 39 6.69 0.26 23.15
C GLN A 39 6.18 0.75 21.77
N GLY A 40 5.20 0.08 21.15
CA GLY A 40 4.72 0.35 19.80
C GLY A 40 5.43 -0.47 18.73
N SER A 41 5.48 0.01 17.49
CA SER A 41 6.08 -0.71 16.36
C SER A 41 7.57 -0.43 16.21
N PRO A 42 8.40 -1.47 15.93
CA PRO A 42 9.85 -1.33 15.74
C PRO A 42 10.17 -0.83 14.32
N VAL A 43 10.18 0.48 14.10
CA VAL A 43 10.21 1.07 12.76
C VAL A 43 11.52 1.69 12.34
N VAL A 44 12.41 1.99 13.29
CA VAL A 44 13.72 2.60 13.02
C VAL A 44 14.80 1.85 13.79
N THR A 45 16.04 1.96 13.33
CA THR A 45 17.21 1.46 14.08
C THR A 45 18.06 2.62 14.55
N ILE A 46 18.45 2.57 15.83
CA ILE A 46 19.37 3.51 16.46
C ILE A 46 20.51 2.70 17.04
N ASN A 47 21.72 2.93 16.56
CA ASN A 47 22.91 2.20 17.00
C ASN A 47 22.75 0.66 16.90
N GLY A 48 22.09 0.18 15.86
CA GLY A 48 21.87 -1.25 15.63
C GLY A 48 20.69 -1.88 16.41
N HIS A 49 19.99 -1.12 17.23
CA HIS A 49 18.80 -1.58 17.96
C HIS A 49 17.53 -0.95 17.40
N TYR A 50 16.43 -1.71 17.42
CA TYR A 50 15.13 -1.18 17.02
C TYR A 50 14.62 -0.13 18.01
N ALA A 51 13.90 0.87 17.48
CA ALA A 51 13.21 1.88 18.26
C ALA A 51 11.85 2.18 17.64
N ALA A 52 10.88 2.55 18.50
CA ALA A 52 9.57 3.01 18.07
C ALA A 52 9.59 4.49 17.72
N ARG A 53 8.63 4.91 16.89
CA ARG A 53 8.26 6.32 16.69
C ARG A 53 6.75 6.45 16.70
N GLY A 54 6.24 7.57 17.18
CA GLY A 54 4.81 7.87 17.09
C GLY A 54 4.33 7.93 15.63
N TRP A 55 3.05 7.65 15.43
CA TRP A 55 2.37 7.65 14.13
C TRP A 55 2.83 6.54 13.16
N THR A 56 3.33 5.43 13.69
CA THR A 56 3.89 4.33 12.89
C THR A 56 3.20 2.99 13.14
N GLU A 57 2.07 2.98 13.83
CA GLU A 57 1.29 1.79 14.14
C GLU A 57 0.77 1.07 12.89
N TRP A 58 0.71 1.73 11.75
CA TRP A 58 0.41 1.13 10.45
C TRP A 58 1.41 0.04 10.02
N THR A 59 2.61 0.04 10.61
CA THR A 59 3.64 -0.97 10.34
C THR A 59 3.46 -2.26 11.13
N GLN A 60 2.61 -2.26 12.16
CA GLN A 60 2.43 -3.42 13.05
C GLN A 60 1.86 -4.63 12.30
N GLY A 61 0.98 -4.41 11.34
CA GLY A 61 0.49 -5.47 10.46
C GLY A 61 1.59 -6.14 9.63
N PHE A 62 2.60 -5.40 9.20
CA PHE A 62 3.76 -5.99 8.53
C PHE A 62 4.64 -6.78 9.50
N GLN A 63 4.85 -6.27 10.71
CA GLN A 63 5.64 -6.97 11.73
C GLN A 63 5.10 -8.39 11.96
N PHE A 64 3.79 -8.54 12.18
CA PHE A 64 3.18 -9.85 12.43
C PHE A 64 2.89 -10.62 11.14
N GLY A 65 2.56 -9.92 10.06
CA GLY A 65 2.39 -10.51 8.73
C GLY A 65 3.65 -11.16 8.18
N CYS A 66 4.84 -10.65 8.52
CA CYS A 66 6.11 -11.27 8.14
C CYS A 66 6.24 -12.70 8.68
N ALA A 67 5.77 -12.98 9.90
CA ALA A 67 5.77 -14.34 10.44
C ALA A 67 4.85 -15.26 9.63
N LEU A 68 3.65 -14.80 9.25
CA LEU A 68 2.71 -15.57 8.42
C LEU A 68 3.29 -15.88 7.03
N LEU A 69 3.98 -14.91 6.40
CA LEU A 69 4.65 -15.12 5.12
C LEU A 69 5.87 -16.04 5.26
N GLN A 70 6.58 -15.99 6.38
CA GLN A 70 7.67 -16.90 6.68
C GLN A 70 7.16 -18.35 6.78
N PHE A 71 6.05 -18.58 7.50
CA PHE A 71 5.38 -19.88 7.52
C PHE A 71 4.97 -20.33 6.12
N ASP A 72 4.35 -19.43 5.35
CA ASP A 72 3.87 -19.75 4.00
C ASP A 72 5.01 -20.22 3.09
N ALA A 73 6.19 -19.63 3.21
CA ALA A 73 7.37 -19.99 2.42
C ALA A 73 8.09 -21.25 2.93
N THR A 74 8.13 -21.50 4.24
CA THR A 74 8.99 -22.53 4.84
C THR A 74 8.24 -23.72 5.42
N GLY A 75 6.95 -23.55 5.75
CA GLY A 75 6.16 -24.55 6.48
C GLY A 75 6.51 -24.70 7.96
N ASP A 76 7.33 -23.81 8.52
CA ASP A 76 7.73 -23.86 9.93
C ASP A 76 6.60 -23.31 10.82
N GLU A 77 5.95 -24.19 11.56
CA GLU A 77 4.78 -23.92 12.41
C GLU A 77 5.05 -22.90 13.52
N GLU A 78 6.29 -22.72 13.96
CA GLU A 78 6.65 -21.68 14.92
C GLU A 78 6.23 -20.29 14.44
N PHE A 79 6.42 -19.99 13.15
CA PHE A 79 6.04 -18.70 12.57
C PHE A 79 4.55 -18.56 12.39
N LEU A 80 3.82 -19.65 12.12
CA LEU A 80 2.36 -19.63 12.11
C LEU A 80 1.80 -19.29 13.48
N ASP A 81 2.27 -19.99 14.51
CA ASP A 81 1.83 -19.78 15.89
C ASP A 81 2.12 -18.35 16.33
N LEU A 82 3.33 -17.85 16.06
CA LEU A 82 3.71 -16.48 16.35
C LEU A 82 2.80 -15.47 15.65
N GLY A 83 2.67 -15.55 14.33
CA GLY A 83 1.88 -14.60 13.53
C GLY A 83 0.39 -14.63 13.90
N ARG A 84 -0.18 -15.82 14.12
CA ARG A 84 -1.57 -16.03 14.55
C ARG A 84 -1.82 -15.43 15.93
N GLN A 85 -0.98 -15.75 16.91
CA GLN A 85 -1.14 -15.26 18.28
C GLN A 85 -1.04 -13.74 18.35
N ARG A 86 0.00 -13.16 17.72
CA ARG A 86 0.18 -11.70 17.69
C ARG A 86 -0.96 -10.98 16.95
N THR A 87 -1.52 -11.60 15.90
CA THR A 87 -2.68 -11.07 15.20
C THR A 87 -3.91 -11.01 16.12
N ILE A 88 -4.19 -12.09 16.84
CA ILE A 88 -5.37 -12.17 17.73
C ILE A 88 -5.24 -11.23 18.93
N ASP A 89 -4.06 -11.13 19.51
CA ASP A 89 -3.86 -10.37 20.75
C ASP A 89 -3.67 -8.87 20.52
N LEU A 90 -3.00 -8.48 19.45
CA LEU A 90 -2.50 -7.10 19.29
C LEU A 90 -3.15 -6.33 18.16
N MET A 91 -3.75 -6.99 17.16
CA MET A 91 -4.33 -6.29 16.01
C MET A 91 -5.80 -5.86 16.15
N PRO A 92 -6.63 -6.31 17.13
CA PRO A 92 -8.01 -5.88 17.22
C PRO A 92 -8.23 -4.35 17.27
N PRO A 93 -7.40 -3.53 17.96
CA PRO A 93 -7.59 -2.07 17.98
C PRO A 93 -7.48 -1.43 16.58
N HIS A 94 -6.72 -2.02 15.67
CA HIS A 94 -6.56 -1.51 14.29
C HIS A 94 -7.82 -1.69 13.44
N LEU A 95 -8.70 -2.64 13.77
CA LEU A 95 -9.94 -2.89 13.02
C LEU A 95 -10.89 -1.68 13.05
N THR A 96 -10.86 -0.93 14.13
CA THR A 96 -11.75 0.20 14.39
C THR A 96 -11.02 1.53 14.51
N HIS A 97 -9.78 1.61 14.04
CA HIS A 97 -8.96 2.82 14.16
C HIS A 97 -9.41 3.89 13.16
N THR A 98 -10.27 4.80 13.59
CA THR A 98 -10.83 5.87 12.75
C THR A 98 -9.84 7.00 12.44
N GLY A 99 -8.68 7.04 13.09
CA GLY A 99 -7.69 8.11 12.97
C GLY A 99 -6.76 8.00 11.74
N VAL A 100 -6.72 6.85 11.08
CA VAL A 100 -5.76 6.54 9.99
C VAL A 100 -6.43 5.98 8.75
N HIS A 101 -5.71 6.00 7.63
CA HIS A 101 -6.11 5.44 6.33
C HIS A 101 -5.40 4.11 6.00
N ASP A 102 -4.78 3.47 7.01
CA ASP A 102 -3.82 2.38 6.82
C ASP A 102 -4.41 0.97 7.02
N HIS A 103 -5.74 0.83 7.04
CA HIS A 103 -6.41 -0.44 7.31
C HIS A 103 -5.95 -1.58 6.39
N GLY A 104 -5.73 -1.29 5.10
CA GLY A 104 -5.26 -2.28 4.14
C GLY A 104 -3.84 -2.76 4.40
N PHE A 105 -2.99 -1.97 5.07
CA PHE A 105 -1.66 -2.41 5.49
C PHE A 105 -1.75 -3.38 6.67
N ASN A 106 -2.48 -3.00 7.71
CA ASN A 106 -2.58 -3.77 8.93
C ASN A 106 -3.42 -5.04 8.76
N THR A 107 -4.65 -4.90 8.31
CA THR A 107 -5.64 -5.98 8.32
C THR A 107 -5.37 -7.04 7.27
N VAL A 108 -4.98 -6.63 6.06
CA VAL A 108 -4.71 -7.59 4.97
C VAL A 108 -3.44 -8.37 5.24
N SER A 109 -2.41 -7.74 5.81
CA SER A 109 -1.15 -8.42 6.15
C SER A 109 -1.29 -9.46 7.27
N THR A 110 -2.30 -9.34 8.14
CA THR A 110 -2.55 -10.19 9.30
C THR A 110 -3.77 -11.09 9.08
N TYR A 111 -4.97 -10.65 9.42
CA TYR A 111 -6.22 -11.40 9.26
C TYR A 111 -6.43 -11.87 7.82
N GLY A 112 -6.04 -11.04 6.83
CA GLY A 112 -6.11 -11.40 5.42
C GLY A 112 -5.22 -12.59 5.09
N ASN A 113 -3.96 -12.60 5.50
CA ASN A 113 -3.07 -13.74 5.26
C ASN A 113 -3.57 -14.99 5.97
N LEU A 114 -4.06 -14.91 7.20
CA LEU A 114 -4.65 -16.05 7.90
C LEU A 114 -5.86 -16.62 7.16
N LEU A 115 -6.77 -15.76 6.71
CA LEU A 115 -7.94 -16.19 5.93
C LEU A 115 -7.53 -16.81 4.59
N ARG A 116 -6.53 -16.24 3.90
CA ARG A 116 -5.97 -16.81 2.67
C ARG A 116 -5.42 -18.21 2.90
N LEU A 117 -4.57 -18.40 3.91
CA LEU A 117 -3.97 -19.68 4.24
C LEU A 117 -5.03 -20.75 4.58
N ILE A 118 -6.12 -20.37 5.25
CA ILE A 118 -7.26 -21.25 5.49
C ILE A 118 -7.94 -21.65 4.18
N ASN A 119 -8.26 -20.66 3.33
CA ASN A 119 -8.95 -20.92 2.07
C ASN A 119 -8.12 -21.75 1.07
N GLU A 120 -6.80 -21.65 1.13
CA GLU A 120 -5.85 -22.46 0.36
C GLU A 120 -5.62 -23.86 0.97
N GLY A 121 -6.18 -24.14 2.14
CA GLY A 121 -5.99 -25.42 2.85
C GLY A 121 -4.58 -25.61 3.40
N ARG A 122 -3.83 -24.52 3.56
CA ARG A 122 -2.45 -24.53 4.10
C ARG A 122 -2.42 -24.66 5.62
N ILE A 123 -3.47 -24.19 6.29
CA ILE A 123 -3.62 -24.27 7.75
C ILE A 123 -5.02 -24.79 8.12
N ASN A 124 -5.08 -25.48 9.26
CA ASN A 124 -6.35 -25.87 9.85
C ASN A 124 -6.89 -24.74 10.72
N ALA A 125 -8.21 -24.54 10.65
CA ALA A 125 -8.92 -23.60 11.48
C ALA A 125 -10.34 -24.11 11.79
N THR A 126 -10.90 -23.68 12.89
CA THR A 126 -12.33 -23.89 13.16
C THR A 126 -13.16 -22.96 12.29
N GLU A 127 -14.43 -23.33 12.05
CA GLU A 127 -15.39 -22.46 11.34
C GLU A 127 -15.56 -21.11 12.03
N TRP A 128 -15.50 -21.09 13.37
CA TRP A 128 -15.56 -19.85 14.15
C TRP A 128 -14.36 -18.95 13.88
N GLU A 129 -13.15 -19.50 13.82
CA GLU A 129 -11.92 -18.76 13.56
C GLU A 129 -11.92 -18.16 12.16
N LYS A 130 -12.35 -18.92 11.16
CA LYS A 130 -12.53 -18.41 9.80
C LYS A 130 -13.49 -17.23 9.76
N ARG A 131 -14.67 -17.35 10.38
CA ARG A 131 -15.65 -16.26 10.47
C ARG A 131 -15.15 -15.06 11.24
N TYR A 132 -14.31 -15.26 12.25
CA TYR A 132 -13.68 -14.17 12.97
C TYR A 132 -12.74 -13.35 12.05
N TYR A 133 -11.91 -14.01 11.24
CA TYR A 133 -11.05 -13.31 10.29
C TYR A 133 -11.85 -12.61 9.18
N GLU A 134 -12.89 -13.23 8.67
CA GLU A 134 -13.82 -12.59 7.74
C GLU A 134 -14.47 -11.33 8.34
N LEU A 135 -14.92 -11.41 9.58
CA LEU A 135 -15.51 -10.27 10.30
C LEU A 135 -14.47 -9.15 10.48
N ALA A 136 -13.25 -9.48 10.84
CA ALA A 136 -12.16 -8.50 10.98
C ALA A 136 -11.93 -7.72 9.68
N ILE A 137 -11.88 -8.40 8.54
CA ILE A 137 -11.74 -7.77 7.22
C ILE A 137 -12.95 -6.88 6.91
N LYS A 138 -14.17 -7.36 7.15
CA LYS A 138 -15.42 -6.61 6.93
C LYS A 138 -15.46 -5.32 7.75
N VAL A 139 -15.17 -5.40 9.04
CA VAL A 139 -15.14 -4.23 9.94
C VAL A 139 -14.09 -3.22 9.48
N SER A 140 -12.89 -3.68 9.20
CA SER A 140 -11.78 -2.83 8.76
C SER A 140 -12.09 -2.11 7.45
N GLY A 141 -12.66 -2.81 6.45
CA GLY A 141 -13.06 -2.18 5.19
C GLY A 141 -14.16 -1.14 5.37
N ALA A 142 -15.16 -1.39 6.22
CA ALA A 142 -16.20 -0.42 6.50
C ALA A 142 -15.68 0.82 7.24
N VAL A 143 -14.79 0.64 8.22
CA VAL A 143 -14.17 1.76 8.96
C VAL A 143 -13.30 2.59 8.02
N GLN A 144 -12.49 1.96 7.18
CA GLN A 144 -11.69 2.67 6.17
C GLN A 144 -12.60 3.46 5.22
N ALA A 145 -13.66 2.85 4.72
CA ALA A 145 -14.61 3.50 3.82
C ALA A 145 -15.37 4.68 4.46
N SER A 146 -15.52 4.72 5.77
CA SER A 146 -16.19 5.82 6.47
C SER A 146 -15.36 7.12 6.50
N ARG A 147 -14.05 7.03 6.27
CA ARG A 147 -13.14 8.19 6.16
C ARG A 147 -13.23 8.79 4.76
N TRP A 148 -14.31 9.46 4.45
CA TRP A 148 -14.66 9.81 3.09
C TRP A 148 -14.79 11.31 2.87
N THR A 149 -14.26 11.80 1.76
CA THR A 149 -14.50 13.13 1.23
C THR A 149 -15.11 13.00 -0.16
N ASP A 150 -16.30 13.56 -0.33
CA ASP A 150 -16.95 13.64 -1.64
C ASP A 150 -16.34 14.78 -2.47
N LEU A 151 -16.21 14.54 -3.76
CA LEU A 151 -15.77 15.52 -4.76
C LEU A 151 -16.83 15.65 -5.86
N PRO A 152 -16.78 16.73 -6.67
CA PRO A 152 -17.55 16.83 -7.89
C PRO A 152 -17.31 15.65 -8.85
N ASP A 153 -18.19 15.50 -9.84
CA ASP A 153 -18.11 14.47 -10.90
C ASP A 153 -18.15 13.03 -10.38
N ASP A 154 -18.91 12.80 -9.31
CA ASP A 154 -19.03 11.48 -8.65
C ASP A 154 -17.70 10.88 -8.22
N LEU A 155 -16.71 11.72 -7.95
CA LEU A 155 -15.44 11.33 -7.37
C LEU A 155 -15.47 11.41 -5.84
N GLY A 156 -14.43 10.88 -5.22
CA GLY A 156 -14.24 10.94 -3.79
C GLY A 156 -13.03 10.13 -3.36
N TYR A 157 -12.64 10.29 -2.13
CA TYR A 157 -11.46 9.59 -1.61
C TYR A 157 -11.54 9.29 -0.12
N VAL A 158 -10.84 8.25 0.29
CA VAL A 158 -10.51 8.01 1.69
C VAL A 158 -9.42 8.99 2.08
N TYR A 159 -9.72 9.89 3.02
CA TYR A 159 -8.79 10.94 3.40
C TYR A 159 -7.69 10.44 4.35
N SER A 160 -6.52 11.07 4.25
CA SER A 160 -5.35 10.78 5.07
C SER A 160 -5.53 11.18 6.54
N PHE A 161 -4.54 10.89 7.38
CA PHE A 161 -4.55 11.35 8.77
C PHE A 161 -4.41 12.88 8.92
N ASN A 162 -4.02 13.60 7.85
CA ASN A 162 -4.02 15.07 7.83
C ASN A 162 -5.43 15.67 7.83
N GLY A 163 -6.47 14.87 7.56
CA GLY A 163 -7.86 15.29 7.59
C GLY A 163 -8.55 15.28 6.23
N PRO A 164 -9.85 15.66 6.20
CA PRO A 164 -10.71 15.49 5.03
C PRO A 164 -10.23 16.20 3.75
N HIS A 165 -9.39 17.22 3.86
CA HIS A 165 -8.85 17.96 2.71
C HIS A 165 -7.67 17.28 2.01
N SER A 166 -7.19 16.15 2.54
CA SER A 166 -5.91 15.55 2.17
C SER A 166 -6.07 14.15 1.59
N LEU A 167 -5.60 13.96 0.36
CA LEU A 167 -5.49 12.67 -0.32
C LEU A 167 -4.00 12.29 -0.44
N PHE A 168 -3.60 11.19 0.20
CA PHE A 168 -2.25 10.62 0.08
C PHE A 168 -2.16 9.57 -1.02
N SER A 169 -1.02 9.52 -1.70
CA SER A 169 -0.74 8.56 -2.76
C SER A 169 -0.72 7.10 -2.27
N ASP A 170 -0.22 6.85 -1.07
CA ASP A 170 -0.11 5.52 -0.46
C ASP A 170 -1.45 4.90 -0.06
N THR A 171 -2.49 5.73 0.12
CA THR A 171 -3.84 5.27 0.46
C THR A 171 -4.41 4.30 -0.60
N ILE A 172 -3.99 4.40 -1.86
CA ILE A 172 -4.44 3.49 -2.92
C ILE A 172 -4.17 2.02 -2.58
N ARG A 173 -3.04 1.70 -1.95
CA ARG A 173 -2.76 0.34 -1.54
C ARG A 173 -3.67 -0.13 -0.40
N SER A 174 -4.16 0.77 0.42
CA SER A 174 -5.11 0.46 1.48
C SER A 174 -6.51 0.09 0.96
N MET A 175 -6.84 0.41 -0.31
CA MET A 175 -8.12 0.08 -0.93
C MET A 175 -8.39 -1.42 -1.02
N ARG A 176 -7.37 -2.27 -0.95
CA ARG A 176 -7.53 -3.72 -0.87
C ARG A 176 -8.40 -4.17 0.31
N SER A 177 -8.47 -3.39 1.40
CA SER A 177 -9.40 -3.66 2.52
C SER A 177 -10.86 -3.49 2.10
N LEU A 178 -11.18 -2.49 1.28
CA LEU A 178 -12.52 -2.24 0.77
C LEU A 178 -12.95 -3.32 -0.23
N VAL A 179 -12.11 -3.61 -1.21
CA VAL A 179 -12.48 -4.58 -2.27
C VAL A 179 -12.59 -6.00 -1.72
N TRP A 180 -11.75 -6.40 -0.76
CA TRP A 180 -11.90 -7.70 -0.11
C TRP A 180 -13.13 -7.76 0.78
N SER A 181 -13.42 -6.70 1.54
CA SER A 181 -14.63 -6.58 2.34
C SER A 181 -15.91 -6.68 1.47
N HIS A 182 -15.90 -6.01 0.28
CA HIS A 182 -16.95 -6.14 -0.72
C HIS A 182 -17.10 -7.60 -1.20
N ALA A 183 -16.01 -8.27 -1.55
CA ALA A 183 -16.02 -9.66 -1.99
C ALA A 183 -16.57 -10.62 -0.91
N LEU A 184 -16.46 -10.28 0.37
CA LEU A 184 -17.10 -10.98 1.48
C LEU A 184 -18.58 -10.58 1.70
N GLY A 185 -19.18 -9.82 0.78
CA GLY A 185 -20.58 -9.41 0.81
C GLY A 185 -20.90 -8.31 1.81
N HIS A 186 -19.92 -7.46 2.16
CA HIS A 186 -20.11 -6.38 3.13
C HIS A 186 -20.36 -5.02 2.47
N VAL A 187 -20.98 -4.13 3.22
CA VAL A 187 -21.27 -2.73 2.84
C VAL A 187 -21.00 -1.82 4.03
N LEU A 188 -20.76 -0.55 3.78
CA LEU A 188 -20.80 0.46 4.83
C LEU A 188 -22.24 1.01 4.96
N LYS A 189 -22.80 0.94 6.15
CA LYS A 189 -24.03 1.66 6.49
C LYS A 189 -23.69 3.03 7.09
N GLY A 190 -24.24 4.07 6.49
CA GLY A 190 -24.14 5.45 6.95
C GLY A 190 -25.41 5.92 7.68
N GLU A 191 -25.48 7.22 7.92
CA GLU A 191 -26.67 7.86 8.52
C GLU A 191 -27.91 7.67 7.63
N HIS A 192 -29.08 7.66 8.24
CA HIS A 192 -30.36 7.43 7.58
C HIS A 192 -30.44 6.11 6.79
N ASP A 193 -29.75 5.08 7.27
CA ASP A 193 -29.66 3.77 6.63
C ASP A 193 -29.05 3.78 5.21
N ALA A 194 -28.36 4.85 4.84
CA ALA A 194 -27.64 4.91 3.57
C ALA A 194 -26.68 3.73 3.45
N VAL A 195 -26.68 3.09 2.27
CA VAL A 195 -25.80 1.96 1.99
C VAL A 195 -24.73 2.42 0.99
N HIS A 196 -23.46 2.29 1.38
CA HIS A 196 -22.34 2.61 0.51
C HIS A 196 -21.67 1.32 0.03
N ASN A 197 -21.54 1.18 -1.27
CA ASN A 197 -20.85 0.07 -1.90
C ASN A 197 -19.33 0.25 -1.74
N LEU A 198 -18.65 -0.76 -1.19
CA LEU A 198 -17.21 -0.68 -0.90
C LEU A 198 -16.35 -0.77 -2.16
N LEU A 199 -16.78 -1.54 -3.17
CA LEU A 199 -16.13 -1.57 -4.48
C LEU A 199 -16.25 -0.19 -5.16
N GLY A 200 -17.44 0.41 -5.16
CA GLY A 200 -17.68 1.75 -5.70
C GLY A 200 -16.75 2.79 -5.09
N ARG A 201 -16.64 2.84 -3.76
CA ARG A 201 -15.71 3.76 -3.07
C ARG A 201 -14.24 3.48 -3.38
N ALA A 202 -13.85 2.22 -3.52
CA ALA A 202 -12.49 1.88 -3.91
C ALA A 202 -12.16 2.37 -5.32
N LEU A 203 -13.08 2.24 -6.29
CA LEU A 203 -12.91 2.72 -7.66
C LEU A 203 -12.92 4.24 -7.75
N GLN A 204 -13.81 4.92 -7.01
CA GLN A 204 -13.81 6.39 -6.91
C GLN A 204 -12.48 6.90 -6.36
N HIS A 205 -11.98 6.28 -5.28
CA HIS A 205 -10.67 6.63 -4.72
C HIS A 205 -9.53 6.40 -5.72
N ALA A 206 -9.55 5.27 -6.44
CA ALA A 206 -8.54 4.97 -7.45
C ALA A 206 -8.53 6.01 -8.57
N GLU A 207 -9.70 6.37 -9.13
CA GLU A 207 -9.76 7.39 -10.17
C GLU A 207 -9.36 8.78 -9.64
N THR A 208 -9.75 9.13 -8.40
CA THR A 208 -9.33 10.39 -7.77
C THR A 208 -7.80 10.45 -7.60
N THR A 209 -7.20 9.37 -7.13
CA THR A 209 -5.74 9.26 -7.01
C THR A 209 -5.05 9.36 -8.37
N ALA A 210 -5.58 8.68 -9.40
CA ALA A 210 -5.06 8.77 -10.77
C ALA A 210 -5.10 10.20 -11.31
N ARG A 211 -6.20 10.95 -11.10
CA ARG A 211 -6.35 12.31 -11.60
C ARG A 211 -5.49 13.34 -10.89
N PHE A 212 -5.29 13.19 -9.59
CA PHE A 212 -4.72 14.27 -8.78
C PHE A 212 -3.32 13.97 -8.22
N ASN A 213 -2.97 12.71 -7.98
CA ASN A 213 -1.63 12.37 -7.51
C ASN A 213 -0.68 11.92 -8.62
N VAL A 214 -1.19 11.37 -9.75
CA VAL A 214 -0.37 10.91 -10.87
C VAL A 214 -0.40 11.91 -12.02
N TYR A 215 0.72 12.13 -12.68
CA TYR A 215 0.89 13.05 -13.80
C TYR A 215 1.04 12.27 -15.11
N PHE A 216 0.39 12.77 -16.16
CA PHE A 216 0.35 12.12 -17.47
C PHE A 216 0.94 12.95 -18.61
N ALA A 217 1.65 14.04 -18.30
CA ALA A 217 2.19 14.99 -19.27
C ALA A 217 1.09 15.61 -20.16
N ASP A 218 -0.06 15.89 -19.56
CA ASP A 218 -1.22 16.49 -20.22
C ASP A 218 -1.30 18.03 -20.07
N GLY A 219 -0.29 18.64 -19.47
CA GLY A 219 -0.16 20.08 -19.30
C GLY A 219 -0.81 20.62 -18.02
N ARG A 220 -1.00 19.79 -17.01
CA ARG A 220 -1.63 20.18 -15.75
C ARG A 220 -0.90 21.32 -15.03
N ASP A 221 0.42 21.31 -14.99
CA ASP A 221 1.27 22.34 -14.42
C ASP A 221 2.69 22.33 -15.03
N SER A 222 3.58 23.22 -14.55
CA SER A 222 4.97 23.29 -15.02
C SER A 222 5.85 22.12 -14.62
N TYR A 223 5.37 21.26 -13.75
CA TYR A 223 6.05 20.07 -13.23
C TYR A 223 5.38 18.79 -13.72
N ASP A 224 4.58 18.89 -14.78
CA ASP A 224 3.84 17.79 -15.36
C ASP A 224 4.77 16.89 -16.17
N GLU A 225 5.28 15.86 -15.50
CA GLU A 225 6.16 14.84 -16.03
C GLU A 225 5.46 13.49 -16.02
N TYR A 226 5.48 12.78 -17.15
CA TYR A 226 4.78 11.51 -17.31
C TYR A 226 5.22 10.47 -16.27
N GLY A 227 4.25 9.97 -15.50
CA GLY A 227 4.42 8.97 -14.45
C GLY A 227 4.91 9.52 -13.11
N ARG A 228 5.17 10.83 -13.01
CA ARG A 228 5.50 11.48 -11.73
C ARG A 228 4.34 11.33 -10.74
N VAL A 229 4.67 11.24 -9.45
CA VAL A 229 3.67 11.12 -8.37
C VAL A 229 3.85 12.25 -7.37
N ALA A 230 2.78 13.01 -7.10
CA ALA A 230 2.70 13.88 -5.94
C ALA A 230 2.28 13.05 -4.72
N HIS A 231 2.99 13.19 -3.61
CA HIS A 231 2.67 12.46 -2.38
C HIS A 231 1.27 12.78 -1.88
N GLU A 232 0.88 14.05 -1.90
CA GLU A 232 -0.39 14.53 -1.36
C GLU A 232 -1.07 15.46 -2.35
N SER A 233 -2.39 15.38 -2.42
CA SER A 233 -3.25 16.33 -3.12
C SER A 233 -4.20 17.00 -2.14
N ILE A 234 -4.30 18.34 -2.21
CA ILE A 234 -5.10 19.17 -1.30
C ILE A 234 -6.35 19.65 -1.99
N PHE A 235 -7.48 19.53 -1.31
CA PHE A 235 -8.80 19.94 -1.79
C PHE A 235 -9.44 21.00 -0.89
N ASN A 236 -10.31 21.80 -1.47
CA ASN A 236 -11.15 22.74 -0.77
C ASN A 236 -12.42 22.02 -0.29
N LEU A 237 -12.65 21.94 1.00
CA LEU A 237 -13.80 21.24 1.58
C LEU A 237 -15.15 21.93 1.35
N ASN A 238 -15.16 23.20 0.91
CA ASN A 238 -16.43 23.90 0.67
C ASN A 238 -17.09 23.51 -0.66
N ASP A 239 -16.28 23.20 -1.67
CA ASP A 239 -16.76 22.95 -3.04
C ASP A 239 -16.10 21.72 -3.71
N GLY A 240 -15.18 21.02 -3.00
CA GLY A 240 -14.46 19.87 -3.53
C GLY A 240 -13.41 20.22 -4.60
N SER A 241 -13.10 21.50 -4.84
CA SER A 241 -12.12 21.86 -5.85
C SER A 241 -10.70 21.50 -5.45
N TYR A 242 -9.92 20.98 -6.43
CA TYR A 242 -8.48 20.75 -6.25
C TYR A 242 -7.74 22.06 -6.06
N ARG A 243 -6.84 22.12 -5.09
CA ARG A 243 -6.04 23.33 -4.77
C ARG A 243 -4.62 23.24 -5.28
N CYS A 244 -3.88 22.22 -4.84
CA CYS A 244 -2.47 22.10 -5.14
C CYS A 244 -1.94 20.72 -4.77
N PRO A 245 -0.79 20.29 -5.35
CA PRO A 245 -0.02 19.21 -4.81
C PRO A 245 0.64 19.62 -3.49
N SER A 246 0.92 18.67 -2.63
CA SER A 246 1.65 18.85 -1.38
C SER A 246 2.55 17.65 -1.12
N SER A 247 3.38 17.73 -0.10
CA SER A 247 4.20 16.61 0.33
C SER A 247 4.45 16.69 1.82
N GLN A 248 4.16 15.61 2.53
CA GLN A 248 4.48 15.49 3.94
C GLN A 248 5.76 14.68 4.17
N GLN A 249 5.99 13.67 3.34
CA GLN A 249 7.13 12.75 3.49
C GLN A 249 8.20 12.95 2.40
N GLY A 250 7.85 13.54 1.26
CA GLY A 250 8.79 13.88 0.19
C GLY A 250 9.51 15.21 0.41
N TYR A 251 10.51 15.47 -0.41
CA TYR A 251 11.27 16.72 -0.38
C TYR A 251 10.41 17.93 -0.75
N SER A 252 9.58 17.79 -1.78
CA SER A 252 8.67 18.86 -2.20
C SER A 252 7.40 18.32 -2.86
N ALA A 253 6.41 19.20 -3.05
CA ALA A 253 5.20 18.92 -3.80
C ALA A 253 5.46 18.66 -5.30
N PHE A 254 6.60 19.08 -5.81
CA PHE A 254 6.96 19.10 -7.24
C PHE A 254 7.98 18.01 -7.61
N THR A 255 8.39 17.23 -6.66
CA THR A 255 9.29 16.07 -6.83
C THR A 255 8.55 14.80 -6.43
N THR A 256 9.17 13.65 -6.61
CA THR A 256 8.55 12.37 -6.26
C THR A 256 9.26 11.73 -5.07
N TRP A 257 8.55 11.64 -3.96
CA TRP A 257 8.90 10.73 -2.88
C TRP A 257 8.79 9.29 -3.37
N THR A 258 9.93 8.61 -3.51
CA THR A 258 10.01 7.33 -4.23
C THR A 258 9.20 6.22 -3.58
N ARG A 259 9.08 6.20 -2.24
CA ARG A 259 8.20 5.24 -1.55
C ARG A 259 6.72 5.51 -1.79
N GLY A 260 6.29 6.77 -1.89
CA GLY A 260 4.93 7.12 -2.28
C GLY A 260 4.61 6.64 -3.70
N GLN A 261 5.56 6.76 -4.63
CA GLN A 261 5.42 6.20 -5.98
C GLN A 261 5.38 4.67 -5.97
N ALA A 262 6.21 4.02 -5.17
CA ALA A 262 6.17 2.56 -5.03
C ALA A 262 4.82 2.08 -4.51
N TRP A 263 4.20 2.79 -3.56
CA TRP A 263 2.85 2.49 -3.09
C TRP A 263 1.78 2.65 -4.19
N ILE A 264 1.89 3.67 -5.04
CA ILE A 264 1.03 3.82 -6.22
C ILE A 264 1.17 2.60 -7.14
N LEU A 265 2.39 2.27 -7.54
CA LEU A 265 2.67 1.15 -8.42
C LEU A 265 2.14 -0.17 -7.87
N CYS A 266 2.46 -0.47 -6.61
CA CYS A 266 2.00 -1.67 -5.93
C CYS A 266 0.46 -1.70 -5.79
N GLY A 267 -0.15 -0.59 -5.36
CA GLY A 267 -1.58 -0.51 -5.12
C GLY A 267 -2.42 -0.69 -6.37
N TYR A 268 -2.05 -0.06 -7.49
CA TYR A 268 -2.75 -0.26 -8.76
C TYR A 268 -2.53 -1.65 -9.32
N SER A 269 -1.33 -2.22 -9.20
CA SER A 269 -1.03 -3.57 -9.67
C SER A 269 -1.80 -4.64 -8.88
N GLU A 270 -1.87 -4.54 -7.56
CA GLU A 270 -2.67 -5.44 -6.72
C GLU A 270 -4.17 -5.33 -7.04
N GLN A 271 -4.69 -4.12 -7.31
CA GLN A 271 -6.08 -3.95 -7.71
C GLN A 271 -6.36 -4.51 -9.11
N LEU A 272 -5.46 -4.38 -10.07
CA LEU A 272 -5.56 -5.01 -11.38
C LEU A 272 -5.71 -6.51 -11.26
N GLU A 273 -4.87 -7.16 -10.48
CA GLU A 273 -4.91 -8.59 -10.23
C GLU A 273 -6.24 -9.02 -9.59
N PHE A 274 -6.60 -8.39 -8.48
CA PHE A 274 -7.81 -8.72 -7.72
C PHE A 274 -9.08 -8.46 -8.54
N LEU A 275 -9.24 -7.26 -9.10
CA LEU A 275 -10.43 -6.86 -9.86
C LEU A 275 -10.54 -7.62 -11.19
N GLY A 276 -9.41 -8.09 -11.72
CA GLY A 276 -9.42 -9.01 -12.86
C GLY A 276 -10.22 -10.29 -12.59
N ALA A 277 -10.24 -10.78 -11.35
CA ALA A 277 -11.01 -11.96 -10.93
C ALA A 277 -12.46 -11.64 -10.53
N VAL A 278 -12.82 -10.38 -10.25
CA VAL A 278 -14.18 -9.99 -9.86
C VAL A 278 -15.13 -10.10 -11.06
N PRO A 279 -16.35 -10.68 -10.94
CA PRO A 279 -17.32 -10.76 -12.02
C PRO A 279 -17.71 -9.38 -12.59
N ALA A 280 -17.95 -9.28 -13.91
CA ALA A 280 -18.37 -8.03 -14.54
C ALA A 280 -19.69 -7.49 -13.99
N SER A 281 -20.59 -8.36 -13.55
CA SER A 281 -21.88 -8.00 -12.95
C SER A 281 -21.74 -7.16 -11.67
N GLU A 282 -20.63 -7.27 -10.95
CA GLU A 282 -20.36 -6.44 -9.77
C GLU A 282 -20.12 -4.97 -10.16
N PHE A 283 -19.54 -4.74 -11.33
CA PHE A 283 -19.33 -3.39 -11.86
C PHE A 283 -20.63 -2.80 -12.41
N GLU A 284 -21.42 -3.60 -13.12
CA GLU A 284 -22.72 -3.19 -13.67
C GLU A 284 -23.71 -2.76 -12.58
N GLY A 285 -23.59 -3.30 -11.37
CA GLY A 285 -24.43 -3.00 -10.20
C GLY A 285 -24.02 -1.75 -9.42
N LEU A 286 -22.97 -1.02 -9.85
CA LEU A 286 -22.52 0.18 -9.14
C LEU A 286 -23.46 1.36 -9.42
N ASP A 287 -23.62 2.27 -8.45
CA ASP A 287 -24.42 3.50 -8.63
C ASP A 287 -23.75 4.46 -9.61
N ASN A 288 -22.42 4.49 -9.67
CA ASN A 288 -21.64 5.36 -10.55
C ASN A 288 -21.45 4.70 -11.93
N SER A 289 -22.09 5.26 -12.94
CA SER A 289 -22.05 4.75 -14.33
C SER A 289 -20.66 4.79 -14.97
N SER A 290 -19.75 5.60 -14.49
CA SER A 290 -18.36 5.67 -14.96
C SER A 290 -17.58 4.37 -14.71
N PHE A 291 -18.05 3.51 -13.82
CA PHE A 291 -17.40 2.25 -13.44
C PHE A 291 -18.17 1.00 -13.88
N HIS A 292 -19.24 1.14 -14.68
CA HIS A 292 -20.05 -0.01 -15.12
C HIS A 292 -19.30 -0.96 -16.06
N ASP A 293 -18.35 -0.45 -16.83
CA ASP A 293 -17.56 -1.28 -17.74
C ASP A 293 -16.24 -1.71 -17.08
N LYS A 294 -16.20 -2.96 -16.66
CA LYS A 294 -15.01 -3.59 -16.08
C LYS A 294 -13.75 -3.42 -16.93
N ALA A 295 -13.87 -3.55 -18.26
CA ALA A 295 -12.71 -3.47 -19.15
C ALA A 295 -12.11 -2.04 -19.15
N THR A 296 -12.96 -1.03 -19.17
CA THR A 296 -12.54 0.38 -19.06
C THR A 296 -11.85 0.64 -17.73
N VAL A 297 -12.39 0.16 -16.62
CA VAL A 297 -11.77 0.29 -15.29
C VAL A 297 -10.39 -0.37 -15.27
N LEU A 298 -10.27 -1.62 -15.70
CA LEU A 298 -8.99 -2.33 -15.71
C LEU A 298 -7.95 -1.67 -16.62
N ASN A 299 -8.37 -1.14 -17.78
CA ASN A 299 -7.48 -0.39 -18.66
C ASN A 299 -6.97 0.89 -18.00
N ARG A 300 -7.82 1.60 -17.27
CA ARG A 300 -7.42 2.81 -16.53
C ARG A 300 -6.42 2.50 -15.43
N LEU A 301 -6.66 1.46 -14.62
CA LEU A 301 -5.71 1.02 -13.58
C LEU A 301 -4.36 0.62 -14.19
N LYS A 302 -4.38 -0.09 -15.33
CA LYS A 302 -3.17 -0.47 -16.06
C LYS A 302 -2.40 0.74 -16.59
N GLU A 303 -3.10 1.73 -17.14
CA GLU A 303 -2.48 2.98 -17.61
C GLU A 303 -1.69 3.66 -16.48
N VAL A 304 -2.29 3.78 -15.29
CA VAL A 304 -1.64 4.37 -14.12
C VAL A 304 -0.42 3.56 -13.68
N ALA A 305 -0.57 2.25 -13.58
CA ALA A 305 0.52 1.36 -13.18
C ALA A 305 1.71 1.43 -14.17
N VAL A 306 1.43 1.44 -15.48
CA VAL A 306 2.47 1.55 -16.53
C VAL A 306 3.16 2.91 -16.46
N ALA A 307 2.41 4.01 -16.40
CA ALA A 307 2.99 5.35 -16.33
C ALA A 307 3.94 5.50 -15.13
N THR A 308 3.50 5.06 -13.96
CA THR A 308 4.31 5.15 -12.74
C THR A 308 5.52 4.21 -12.76
N ALA A 309 5.39 3.02 -13.35
CA ALA A 309 6.50 2.08 -13.55
C ALA A 309 7.58 2.67 -14.49
N GLU A 310 7.17 3.27 -15.60
CA GLU A 310 8.11 3.90 -16.55
C GLU A 310 8.89 5.05 -15.90
N HIS A 311 8.21 5.88 -15.09
CA HIS A 311 8.89 6.92 -14.33
C HIS A 311 9.86 6.32 -13.30
N TYR A 312 9.44 5.31 -12.54
CA TYR A 312 10.29 4.65 -11.55
C TYR A 312 11.55 4.06 -12.21
N ILE A 313 11.41 3.36 -13.33
CA ILE A 313 12.52 2.77 -14.08
C ILE A 313 13.49 3.85 -14.56
N ARG A 314 12.98 5.00 -15.03
CA ARG A 314 13.80 6.10 -15.56
C ARG A 314 14.58 6.82 -14.48
N GLU A 315 13.97 7.04 -13.30
CA GLU A 315 14.54 7.87 -12.24
C GLU A 315 15.38 7.10 -11.21
N THR A 316 15.38 5.77 -11.27
CA THR A 316 16.09 4.91 -10.31
C THR A 316 17.45 4.48 -10.85
N PRO A 317 18.49 4.35 -9.99
CA PRO A 317 19.78 3.74 -10.31
C PRO A 317 19.67 2.37 -10.98
N VAL A 318 20.74 1.93 -11.67
CA VAL A 318 20.71 0.71 -12.50
C VAL A 318 20.45 -0.59 -11.71
N ASP A 319 20.71 -0.60 -10.42
CA ASP A 319 20.47 -1.74 -9.52
C ASP A 319 19.04 -1.80 -8.96
N GLY A 320 18.16 -0.83 -9.31
CA GLY A 320 16.77 -0.79 -8.88
C GLY A 320 16.53 -0.24 -7.48
N ILE A 321 17.56 0.27 -6.81
CA ILE A 321 17.41 0.88 -5.47
C ILE A 321 17.34 2.40 -5.61
N PRO A 322 16.19 3.04 -5.37
CA PRO A 322 16.05 4.49 -5.53
C PRO A 322 16.66 5.26 -4.37
N TYR A 323 16.97 6.53 -4.60
CA TYR A 323 17.10 7.51 -3.54
C TYR A 323 15.71 7.92 -3.06
N TRP A 324 15.63 8.47 -1.85
CA TRP A 324 14.34 8.69 -1.16
C TRP A 324 13.39 9.67 -1.86
N ASP A 325 13.92 10.60 -2.67
CA ASP A 325 13.12 11.55 -3.47
C ASP A 325 13.87 11.92 -4.75
N THR A 326 13.15 12.03 -5.87
CA THR A 326 13.77 12.29 -7.19
C THR A 326 14.34 13.69 -7.35
N GLY A 327 13.97 14.63 -6.48
CA GLY A 327 14.45 16.02 -6.48
C GLY A 327 15.20 16.40 -5.20
N ALA A 328 15.65 15.42 -4.43
CA ALA A 328 16.44 15.69 -3.23
C ALA A 328 17.72 16.49 -3.57
N PRO A 329 18.02 17.56 -2.81
CA PRO A 329 19.03 18.56 -3.23
C PRO A 329 20.43 17.99 -3.37
N GLY A 330 20.80 17.00 -2.55
CA GLY A 330 22.12 16.37 -2.60
C GLY A 330 22.32 15.39 -3.76
N LEU A 331 21.28 15.07 -4.55
CA LEU A 331 21.45 14.24 -5.75
C LEU A 331 22.37 14.86 -6.79
N ALA A 332 22.43 16.19 -6.85
CA ALA A 332 23.34 16.91 -7.74
C ALA A 332 24.82 16.61 -7.43
N GLU A 333 25.15 16.32 -6.19
CA GLU A 333 26.51 15.97 -5.74
C GLU A 333 26.89 14.53 -6.11
N LEU A 334 25.90 13.70 -6.46
CA LEU A 334 26.12 12.32 -6.88
C LEU A 334 26.36 12.19 -8.40
N GLY A 335 26.31 13.29 -9.16
CA GLY A 335 26.51 13.27 -10.62
C GLY A 335 25.50 12.37 -11.34
N ASP A 336 25.96 11.58 -12.29
CA ASP A 336 25.10 10.69 -13.09
C ASP A 336 24.70 9.41 -12.32
N TYR A 337 24.07 9.60 -11.15
CA TYR A 337 23.72 8.51 -10.23
C TYR A 337 22.78 7.47 -10.85
N ARG A 338 21.97 7.85 -11.85
CA ARG A 338 21.06 6.93 -12.56
C ARG A 338 21.77 5.91 -13.45
N ASP A 339 23.02 6.16 -13.82
CA ASP A 339 23.79 5.30 -14.72
C ASP A 339 24.72 4.31 -13.99
N ARG A 340 24.64 4.30 -12.66
CA ARG A 340 25.40 3.39 -11.78
C ARG A 340 24.52 2.85 -10.66
N GLY A 341 25.03 1.88 -9.89
CA GLY A 341 24.34 1.38 -8.70
C GLY A 341 24.22 2.43 -7.60
N ALA A 342 23.19 2.34 -6.79
CA ALA A 342 22.98 3.23 -5.67
C ALA A 342 24.12 3.13 -4.64
N GLU A 343 24.42 4.23 -3.97
CA GLU A 343 25.50 4.32 -2.97
C GLU A 343 24.90 4.52 -1.57
N PRO A 344 24.58 3.43 -0.84
CA PRO A 344 23.86 3.53 0.45
C PRO A 344 24.68 4.22 1.55
N HIS A 345 26.00 4.33 1.41
CA HIS A 345 26.90 4.96 2.37
C HIS A 345 27.43 6.33 1.92
N ASN A 346 26.78 6.96 0.92
CA ASN A 346 27.14 8.32 0.51
C ASN A 346 26.78 9.33 1.62
N ALA A 347 27.40 10.53 1.55
CA ALA A 347 27.19 11.59 2.52
C ALA A 347 26.11 12.63 2.10
N HIS A 348 25.46 12.44 0.96
CA HIS A 348 24.58 13.44 0.33
C HIS A 348 23.11 13.12 0.51
N GLU A 349 22.65 11.95 0.03
CA GLU A 349 21.25 11.56 0.09
C GLU A 349 21.06 10.08 0.43
N PRO A 350 20.13 9.73 1.31
CA PRO A 350 19.86 8.33 1.64
C PRO A 350 19.16 7.60 0.49
N VAL A 351 19.47 6.32 0.35
CA VAL A 351 18.66 5.40 -0.48
C VAL A 351 17.39 4.99 0.25
N ASP A 352 16.35 4.65 -0.49
CA ASP A 352 15.10 4.08 0.05
C ASP A 352 14.96 2.61 -0.38
N SER A 353 15.57 1.71 0.39
CA SER A 353 15.47 0.27 0.13
C SER A 353 14.05 -0.28 0.33
N SER A 354 13.22 0.39 1.12
CA SER A 354 11.81 0.00 1.28
C SER A 354 11.00 0.30 0.03
N ALA A 355 11.27 1.42 -0.66
CA ALA A 355 10.65 1.70 -1.96
C ALA A 355 11.01 0.64 -3.01
N ALA A 356 12.25 0.15 -3.00
CA ALA A 356 12.67 -0.94 -3.89
C ALA A 356 11.98 -2.27 -3.58
N ALA A 357 11.68 -2.54 -2.30
CA ALA A 357 11.04 -3.77 -1.86
C ALA A 357 9.51 -3.78 -2.08
N ILE A 358 8.85 -2.61 -2.08
CA ILE A 358 7.43 -2.44 -2.37
C ILE A 358 7.15 -2.68 -3.84
#